data_df7a313a1327da841e21e520e9715eb7
#
_entry.id   df7a313a1327da841e21e520e9715eb7
#
_cell.length_a   1.000
_cell.length_b   1.000
_cell.length_c   1.000
_cell.angle_alpha   90.00
_cell.angle_beta   90.00
_cell.angle_gamma   90.00
#
_symmetry.space_group_name_H-M   'P 1'
#
loop_
_entity.id
_entity.type
_entity.pdbx_description
1 polymer ?
#
loop_
_entity_poly.entity_id
_entity_poly.type
_entity_poly.pdbx_seq_one_letter_code
_entity_poly.pdbx_strand_id
1 'polypeptide(L)'
;MAAQLLKTKPIKSVNITVTDDATALEAVKRLVTGHETKVQIVPSESPHRCVTWDGGDHVLVRLYKPLRSDFEVDIAAAIGPKILGTFVNGHVEEYLVYHTPSRVHEKPDAVDGLARALAAVHALKCEHDKPRSWLALRRACESARTLSFGERGHLVKARYKDVAPILDSALLVRNLDQLEARVPHKAHVCLCHGAAASHLILRSDDADARLVDWGSACVDYAAWDLARALHDDCEDLPELADRRAFVQEYLATLHDEPPSSTSVNALVNDVQYFTICDNYLRGFDLVERAHAAAKDVDAADLLSKAAMRLRQARAQQYVVVW
;
A
#
# COMPACT_ATOMS: atom_id res chain seq x y z
N MET A 1 2.59 24.71 -5.28
CA MET A 1 1.19 24.56 -4.77
C MET A 1 1.17 24.74 -3.25
N ALA A 2 0.28 25.59 -2.69
CA ALA A 2 0.17 25.70 -1.24
C ALA A 2 -0.40 24.39 -0.69
N ALA A 3 0.32 23.78 0.26
CA ALA A 3 -0.12 22.56 0.91
C ALA A 3 -1.54 22.76 1.47
N GLN A 4 -2.51 22.06 0.89
CA GLN A 4 -3.88 22.05 1.38
C GLN A 4 -3.94 21.30 2.71
N LEU A 5 -4.41 21.99 3.74
CA LEU A 5 -4.90 21.30 4.94
C LEU A 5 -6.06 20.39 4.53
N LEU A 6 -6.11 19.18 5.09
CA LEU A 6 -7.23 18.25 4.95
C LEU A 6 -8.53 18.85 5.55
N LYS A 7 -9.03 19.93 4.97
CA LYS A 7 -10.34 20.50 5.28
C LYS A 7 -11.33 19.98 4.27
N THR A 8 -11.83 18.77 4.50
CA THR A 8 -12.92 18.21 3.72
C THR A 8 -14.25 18.85 4.13
N LYS A 9 -15.16 18.99 3.15
CA LYS A 9 -16.54 19.34 3.47
C LYS A 9 -17.14 18.24 4.36
N PRO A 10 -18.04 18.57 5.32
CA PRO A 10 -18.66 17.58 6.17
C PRO A 10 -19.34 16.51 5.29
N ILE A 11 -18.90 15.26 5.47
CA ILE A 11 -19.43 14.11 4.75
C ILE A 11 -20.68 13.63 5.49
N LYS A 12 -21.79 13.39 4.77
CA LYS A 12 -23.01 12.85 5.32
C LYS A 12 -22.72 11.50 6.00
N SER A 13 -23.23 11.26 7.18
CA SER A 13 -23.05 10.01 7.91
C SER A 13 -24.37 9.44 8.40
N VAL A 14 -24.43 8.11 8.53
CA VAL A 14 -25.55 7.37 9.10
C VAL A 14 -25.06 6.37 10.13
N ASN A 15 -25.85 6.16 11.18
CA ASN A 15 -25.53 5.19 12.22
C ASN A 15 -26.06 3.80 11.82
N ILE A 16 -25.40 3.18 10.83
CA ILE A 16 -25.68 1.83 10.34
C ILE A 16 -24.39 1.04 10.39
N THR A 17 -24.46 -0.21 10.89
CA THR A 17 -23.39 -1.20 10.74
C THR A 17 -23.75 -2.12 9.60
N VAL A 18 -22.93 -2.16 8.54
CA VAL A 18 -23.15 -3.03 7.40
C VAL A 18 -22.56 -4.42 7.70
N THR A 19 -23.44 -5.40 7.79
CA THR A 19 -23.08 -6.81 8.06
C THR A 19 -23.42 -7.74 6.89
N ASP A 20 -24.38 -7.33 6.06
CA ASP A 20 -24.95 -8.08 4.95
C ASP A 20 -25.41 -7.15 3.81
N ASP A 21 -25.96 -7.74 2.78
CA ASP A 21 -26.44 -7.02 1.59
C ASP A 21 -27.62 -6.11 1.90
N ALA A 22 -28.51 -6.50 2.79
CA ALA A 22 -29.69 -5.69 3.15
C ALA A 22 -29.27 -4.39 3.87
N THR A 23 -28.35 -4.48 4.81
CA THR A 23 -27.81 -3.31 5.51
C THR A 23 -26.93 -2.44 4.59
N ALA A 24 -26.24 -3.02 3.61
CA ALA A 24 -25.50 -2.27 2.58
C ALA A 24 -26.47 -1.45 1.70
N LEU A 25 -27.53 -2.06 1.22
CA LEU A 25 -28.58 -1.37 0.44
C LEU A 25 -29.24 -0.25 1.23
N GLU A 26 -29.54 -0.47 2.51
CA GLU A 26 -30.12 0.56 3.39
C GLU A 26 -29.15 1.73 3.56
N ALA A 27 -27.84 1.47 3.74
CA ALA A 27 -26.85 2.54 3.84
C ALA A 27 -26.79 3.39 2.57
N VAL A 28 -26.79 2.76 1.38
CA VAL A 28 -26.81 3.47 0.09
C VAL A 28 -28.10 4.31 -0.07
N LYS A 29 -29.27 3.75 0.25
CA LYS A 29 -30.54 4.49 0.19
C LYS A 29 -30.50 5.74 1.04
N ARG A 30 -30.02 5.65 2.29
CA ARG A 30 -29.96 6.80 3.19
C ARG A 30 -28.91 7.84 2.80
N LEU A 31 -27.79 7.41 2.23
CA LEU A 31 -26.69 8.31 1.94
C LEU A 31 -26.77 8.94 0.54
N VAL A 32 -27.24 8.19 -0.45
CA VAL A 32 -27.08 8.55 -1.86
C VAL A 32 -28.42 8.74 -2.57
N THR A 33 -29.24 7.70 -2.66
CA THR A 33 -30.38 7.67 -3.57
C THR A 33 -31.72 8.11 -2.98
N GLY A 34 -31.87 8.03 -1.66
CA GLY A 34 -33.15 8.17 -0.99
C GLY A 34 -33.91 6.84 -0.85
N HIS A 35 -34.92 6.83 0.02
CA HIS A 35 -35.61 5.59 0.45
C HIS A 35 -36.46 4.93 -0.64
N GLU A 36 -36.95 5.71 -1.60
CA GLU A 36 -37.86 5.21 -2.63
C GLU A 36 -37.17 4.57 -3.86
N THR A 37 -35.86 4.79 -3.99
CA THR A 37 -35.08 4.28 -5.12
C THR A 37 -34.89 2.77 -5.00
N LYS A 38 -35.13 2.05 -6.09
CA LYS A 38 -34.77 0.62 -6.19
C LYS A 38 -33.27 0.51 -6.35
N VAL A 39 -32.63 -0.18 -5.43
CA VAL A 39 -31.19 -0.46 -5.43
C VAL A 39 -30.98 -1.96 -5.37
N GLN A 40 -29.90 -2.44 -5.99
CA GLN A 40 -29.54 -3.85 -6.00
C GLN A 40 -28.03 -4.04 -5.95
N ILE A 41 -27.60 -5.17 -5.37
CA ILE A 41 -26.19 -5.56 -5.34
C ILE A 41 -25.84 -6.15 -6.72
N VAL A 42 -24.71 -5.69 -7.25
CA VAL A 42 -24.08 -6.32 -8.42
C VAL A 42 -23.16 -7.43 -7.89
N PRO A 43 -23.33 -8.69 -8.35
CA PRO A 43 -22.46 -9.78 -7.95
C PRO A 43 -20.99 -9.44 -8.19
N SER A 44 -20.14 -9.61 -7.18
CA SER A 44 -18.71 -9.35 -7.24
C SER A 44 -17.97 -10.36 -6.37
N GLU A 45 -16.79 -10.77 -6.80
CA GLU A 45 -15.86 -11.60 -5.99
C GLU A 45 -15.16 -10.79 -4.89
N SER A 46 -15.26 -9.46 -4.94
CA SER A 46 -14.68 -8.56 -3.94
C SER A 46 -15.43 -8.63 -2.61
N PRO A 47 -14.75 -8.47 -1.46
CA PRO A 47 -15.41 -8.27 -0.17
C PRO A 47 -16.21 -6.97 -0.12
N HIS A 48 -15.93 -6.04 -1.03
CA HIS A 48 -16.68 -4.80 -1.19
C HIS A 48 -17.91 -5.03 -2.07
N ARG A 49 -18.98 -4.27 -1.83
CA ARG A 49 -20.24 -4.43 -2.55
C ARG A 49 -20.43 -3.32 -3.57
N CYS A 50 -20.57 -3.69 -4.83
CA CYS A 50 -21.03 -2.76 -5.86
C CYS A 50 -22.56 -2.70 -5.82
N VAL A 51 -23.11 -1.50 -5.74
CA VAL A 51 -24.56 -1.25 -5.72
C VAL A 51 -24.95 -0.40 -6.91
N THR A 52 -25.99 -0.79 -7.61
CA THR A 52 -26.56 -0.03 -8.73
C THR A 52 -28.01 0.33 -8.45
N TRP A 53 -28.53 1.34 -9.17
CA TRP A 53 -29.95 1.72 -9.14
C TRP A 53 -30.50 2.07 -10.53
N ASP A 54 -31.80 2.28 -10.58
CA ASP A 54 -32.48 2.67 -11.83
C ASP A 54 -31.89 3.99 -12.35
N GLY A 55 -31.25 3.93 -13.52
CA GLY A 55 -30.50 5.03 -14.14
C GLY A 55 -29.07 4.65 -14.54
N GLY A 56 -28.59 3.49 -14.11
CA GLY A 56 -27.30 2.93 -14.52
C GLY A 56 -26.10 3.40 -13.73
N ASP A 57 -26.30 4.28 -12.74
CA ASP A 57 -25.23 4.71 -11.85
C ASP A 57 -24.83 3.60 -10.86
N HIS A 58 -23.58 3.56 -10.51
CA HIS A 58 -23.01 2.60 -9.57
C HIS A 58 -22.30 3.31 -8.41
N VAL A 59 -22.29 2.67 -7.26
CA VAL A 59 -21.45 3.06 -6.12
C VAL A 59 -20.77 1.86 -5.53
N LEU A 60 -19.65 2.08 -4.85
CA LEU A 60 -18.94 1.06 -4.11
C LEU A 60 -19.16 1.24 -2.61
N VAL A 61 -19.63 0.18 -1.94
CA VAL A 61 -19.74 0.12 -0.48
C VAL A 61 -18.48 -0.56 0.05
N ARG A 62 -17.58 0.22 0.64
CA ARG A 62 -16.35 -0.29 1.26
C ARG A 62 -16.57 -0.58 2.73
N LEU A 63 -16.13 -1.78 3.14
CA LEU A 63 -16.11 -2.22 4.54
C LEU A 63 -14.69 -2.20 5.07
N TYR A 64 -14.50 -1.71 6.27
CA TYR A 64 -13.21 -1.71 6.98
C TYR A 64 -13.12 -2.89 7.95
N LYS A 65 -11.93 -3.43 8.08
CA LYS A 65 -11.58 -4.42 9.11
C LYS A 65 -10.24 -4.05 9.74
N PRO A 66 -10.18 -3.85 11.02
CA PRO A 66 -11.21 -3.59 12.03
C PRO A 66 -11.68 -2.16 11.94
N LEU A 67 -12.53 -1.65 12.76
CA LEU A 67 -13.18 -0.35 12.77
C LEU A 67 -12.48 0.78 11.98
N ARG A 68 -13.26 1.50 11.19
CA ARG A 68 -12.91 2.66 10.39
C ARG A 68 -11.97 3.62 11.12
N SER A 69 -10.89 4.01 10.45
CA SER A 69 -10.10 5.18 10.82
C SER A 69 -10.69 6.42 10.13
N ASP A 70 -11.04 7.46 10.91
CA ASP A 70 -11.48 8.73 10.33
C ASP A 70 -10.39 9.34 9.44
N PHE A 71 -9.13 9.07 9.75
CA PHE A 71 -7.97 9.43 8.95
C PHE A 71 -8.00 8.85 7.52
N GLU A 72 -8.38 7.57 7.35
CA GLU A 72 -8.53 6.95 6.02
C GLU A 72 -9.63 7.63 5.20
N VAL A 73 -10.72 8.00 5.85
CA VAL A 73 -11.83 8.71 5.21
C VAL A 73 -11.40 10.11 4.76
N ASP A 74 -10.68 10.83 5.60
CA ASP A 74 -10.21 12.18 5.29
C ASP A 74 -9.23 12.18 4.11
N ILE A 75 -8.34 11.21 4.04
CA ILE A 75 -7.42 11.04 2.90
C ILE A 75 -8.19 10.69 1.63
N ALA A 76 -9.05 9.67 1.70
CA ALA A 76 -9.83 9.25 0.54
C ALA A 76 -10.72 10.39 0.03
N ALA A 77 -11.30 11.21 0.93
CA ALA A 77 -12.08 12.38 0.55
C ALA A 77 -11.25 13.49 -0.10
N ALA A 78 -9.96 13.59 0.21
CA ALA A 78 -9.08 14.63 -0.33
C ALA A 78 -8.55 14.30 -1.73
N ILE A 79 -8.19 13.03 -1.98
CA ILE A 79 -7.44 12.61 -3.18
C ILE A 79 -7.90 11.27 -3.79
N GLY A 80 -8.78 10.54 -3.10
CA GLY A 80 -9.35 9.28 -3.56
C GLY A 80 -10.61 9.45 -4.41
N PRO A 81 -11.33 8.35 -4.64
CA PRO A 81 -12.68 8.37 -5.16
C PRO A 81 -13.58 9.25 -4.30
N LYS A 82 -14.57 9.90 -4.91
CA LYS A 82 -15.49 10.78 -4.18
C LYS A 82 -16.29 9.98 -3.14
N ILE A 83 -16.10 10.33 -1.86
CA ILE A 83 -16.91 9.76 -0.78
C ILE A 83 -18.28 10.41 -0.78
N LEU A 84 -19.32 9.60 -0.92
CA LEU A 84 -20.72 10.01 -0.97
C LEU A 84 -21.35 10.03 0.43
N GLY A 85 -20.82 9.22 1.34
CA GLY A 85 -21.24 9.18 2.71
C GLY A 85 -20.58 8.08 3.53
N THR A 86 -20.71 8.13 4.86
CA THR A 86 -20.08 7.19 5.77
C THR A 86 -21.10 6.48 6.66
N PHE A 87 -20.76 5.28 7.11
CA PHE A 87 -21.52 4.50 8.10
C PHE A 87 -20.55 3.88 9.13
N VAL A 88 -21.05 3.21 10.14
CA VAL A 88 -20.24 2.80 11.32
C VAL A 88 -18.96 2.06 10.95
N ASN A 89 -19.01 1.10 10.03
CA ASN A 89 -17.89 0.25 9.65
C ASN A 89 -17.47 0.38 8.19
N GLY A 90 -17.68 1.56 7.57
CA GLY A 90 -17.28 1.78 6.19
C GLY A 90 -17.76 3.11 5.60
N HIS A 91 -17.70 3.19 4.27
CA HIS A 91 -18.22 4.30 3.49
C HIS A 91 -18.82 3.87 2.15
N VAL A 92 -19.59 4.78 1.55
CA VAL A 92 -20.06 4.69 0.17
C VAL A 92 -19.23 5.66 -0.65
N GLU A 93 -18.62 5.18 -1.72
CA GLU A 93 -17.83 5.97 -2.66
C GLU A 93 -18.35 5.82 -4.09
N GLU A 94 -17.98 6.75 -4.97
CA GLU A 94 -18.26 6.63 -6.39
C GLU A 94 -17.62 5.35 -6.95
N TYR A 95 -18.36 4.67 -7.84
CA TYR A 95 -17.83 3.54 -8.58
C TYR A 95 -17.05 4.07 -9.78
N LEU A 96 -15.77 3.79 -9.80
CA LEU A 96 -14.91 4.21 -10.89
C LEU A 96 -14.79 3.05 -11.90
N VAL A 97 -15.16 3.30 -13.14
CA VAL A 97 -14.95 2.35 -14.24
C VAL A 97 -13.49 2.48 -14.70
N TYR A 98 -12.61 1.85 -13.94
CA TYR A 98 -11.18 1.80 -14.24
C TYR A 98 -10.72 0.35 -14.35
N HIS A 99 -9.54 0.17 -14.90
CA HIS A 99 -8.86 -1.11 -14.84
C HIS A 99 -7.59 -0.98 -13.99
N THR A 100 -7.33 -1.98 -13.17
CA THR A 100 -6.05 -2.11 -12.48
C THR A 100 -5.06 -2.68 -13.49
N PRO A 101 -3.92 -2.03 -13.76
CA PRO A 101 -2.91 -2.62 -14.61
C PRO A 101 -2.40 -3.90 -13.96
N SER A 102 -2.32 -4.99 -14.74
CA SER A 102 -1.80 -6.27 -14.24
C SER A 102 -0.36 -6.16 -13.75
N ARG A 103 0.40 -5.24 -14.35
CA ARG A 103 1.75 -4.86 -13.94
C ARG A 103 1.96 -3.39 -14.30
N VAL A 104 2.09 -2.55 -13.29
CA VAL A 104 2.30 -1.10 -13.48
C VAL A 104 3.57 -0.83 -14.29
N HIS A 105 4.65 -1.56 -14.01
CA HIS A 105 5.96 -1.36 -14.64
C HIS A 105 6.03 -1.72 -16.13
N GLU A 106 5.05 -2.44 -16.67
CA GLU A 106 4.99 -2.78 -18.10
C GLU A 106 4.41 -1.66 -18.96
N LYS A 107 3.86 -0.61 -18.35
CA LYS A 107 3.21 0.51 -19.03
C LYS A 107 3.81 1.85 -18.58
N PRO A 108 4.60 2.54 -19.41
CA PRO A 108 5.23 3.82 -19.05
C PRO A 108 4.22 4.84 -18.49
N ASP A 109 3.07 5.01 -19.13
CA ASP A 109 2.03 5.96 -18.68
C ASP A 109 1.50 5.62 -17.27
N ALA A 110 1.47 4.33 -16.91
CA ALA A 110 1.06 3.90 -15.58
C ALA A 110 2.15 4.22 -14.53
N VAL A 111 3.42 4.10 -14.90
CA VAL A 111 4.57 4.45 -14.03
C VAL A 111 4.55 5.94 -13.72
N ASP A 112 4.39 6.78 -14.73
CA ASP A 112 4.30 8.23 -14.57
C ASP A 112 3.04 8.62 -13.78
N GLY A 113 1.91 7.98 -14.07
CA GLY A 113 0.67 8.16 -13.33
C GLY A 113 0.83 7.83 -11.83
N LEU A 114 1.53 6.73 -11.51
CA LEU A 114 1.82 6.33 -10.13
C LEU A 114 2.73 7.36 -9.45
N ALA A 115 3.75 7.86 -10.14
CA ALA A 115 4.65 8.89 -9.61
C ALA A 115 3.87 10.17 -9.24
N ARG A 116 3.00 10.64 -10.16
CA ARG A 116 2.14 11.81 -9.92
C ARG A 116 1.15 11.61 -8.79
N ALA A 117 0.50 10.45 -8.74
CA ALA A 117 -0.46 10.12 -7.69
C ALA A 117 0.21 10.09 -6.30
N LEU A 118 1.41 9.49 -6.18
CA LEU A 118 2.18 9.49 -4.94
C LEU A 118 2.63 10.90 -4.54
N ALA A 119 3.07 11.73 -5.51
CA ALA A 119 3.44 13.10 -5.23
C ALA A 119 2.25 13.90 -4.65
N ALA A 120 1.04 13.69 -5.16
CA ALA A 120 -0.16 14.33 -4.64
C ALA A 120 -0.48 13.90 -3.19
N VAL A 121 -0.28 12.62 -2.85
CA VAL A 121 -0.43 12.10 -1.48
C VAL A 121 0.59 12.73 -0.55
N HIS A 122 1.88 12.70 -0.94
CA HIS A 122 2.98 13.18 -0.12
C HIS A 122 2.99 14.70 0.07
N ALA A 123 2.29 15.44 -0.80
CA ALA A 123 2.09 16.89 -0.66
C ALA A 123 1.03 17.26 0.41
N LEU A 124 0.24 16.30 0.89
CA LEU A 124 -0.75 16.55 1.92
C LEU A 124 -0.08 16.81 3.28
N LYS A 125 -0.55 17.84 3.97
CA LYS A 125 -0.08 18.11 5.33
C LYS A 125 -0.63 17.09 6.30
N CYS A 126 0.24 16.47 7.09
CA CYS A 126 -0.10 15.60 8.19
C CYS A 126 0.40 16.20 9.51
N GLU A 127 -0.41 16.15 10.56
CA GLU A 127 -0.03 16.65 11.91
C GLU A 127 0.92 15.70 12.65
N HIS A 128 1.10 14.46 12.14
CA HIS A 128 1.98 13.47 12.73
C HIS A 128 3.35 13.48 12.04
N ASP A 129 4.40 13.34 12.82
CA ASP A 129 5.79 13.40 12.37
C ASP A 129 6.59 12.11 12.61
N LYS A 130 5.95 11.07 13.18
CA LYS A 130 6.64 9.81 13.52
C LYS A 130 6.39 8.72 12.52
N PRO A 131 7.42 8.28 11.78
CA PRO A 131 7.32 7.15 10.84
C PRO A 131 6.90 5.86 11.55
N ARG A 132 6.03 5.08 10.91
CA ARG A 132 5.49 3.83 11.47
C ARG A 132 6.26 2.58 11.03
N SER A 133 6.97 2.65 9.92
CA SER A 133 7.59 1.47 9.29
C SER A 133 8.60 0.75 10.17
N TRP A 134 9.41 1.46 10.95
CA TRP A 134 10.38 0.81 11.84
C TRP A 134 9.71 -0.04 12.90
N LEU A 135 8.65 0.47 13.50
CA LEU A 135 7.88 -0.32 14.47
C LEU A 135 7.21 -1.53 13.82
N ALA A 136 6.65 -1.36 12.60
CA ALA A 136 6.06 -2.45 11.84
C ALA A 136 7.11 -3.52 11.48
N LEU A 137 8.27 -3.10 10.98
CA LEU A 137 9.38 -3.98 10.61
C LEU A 137 9.87 -4.81 11.81
N ARG A 138 10.05 -4.19 12.98
CA ARG A 138 10.48 -4.87 14.20
C ARG A 138 9.44 -5.88 14.69
N ARG A 139 8.16 -5.52 14.69
CA ARG A 139 7.06 -6.42 15.05
C ARG A 139 6.96 -7.61 14.10
N ALA A 140 7.05 -7.38 12.80
CA ALA A 140 7.03 -8.46 11.81
C ALA A 140 8.24 -9.39 11.97
N CYS A 141 9.43 -8.85 12.25
CA CYS A 141 10.62 -9.63 12.54
C CYS A 141 10.45 -10.51 13.78
N GLU A 142 9.96 -9.94 14.88
CA GLU A 142 9.70 -10.68 16.12
C GLU A 142 8.66 -11.76 15.92
N SER A 143 7.53 -11.44 15.30
CA SER A 143 6.48 -12.39 14.97
C SER A 143 7.01 -13.55 14.10
N ALA A 144 7.67 -13.26 12.98
CA ALA A 144 8.20 -14.27 12.07
C ALA A 144 9.18 -15.24 12.76
N ARG A 145 9.99 -14.75 13.71
CA ARG A 145 10.95 -15.55 14.47
C ARG A 145 10.31 -16.50 15.48
N THR A 146 9.10 -16.24 15.92
CA THR A 146 8.38 -17.11 16.88
C THR A 146 7.58 -18.22 16.20
N LEU A 147 7.40 -18.16 14.88
CA LEU A 147 6.60 -19.11 14.14
C LEU A 147 7.30 -20.46 13.96
N SER A 148 6.54 -21.54 14.12
CA SER A 148 7.01 -22.91 13.94
C SER A 148 6.28 -23.59 12.79
N PHE A 149 7.03 -24.30 11.96
CA PHE A 149 6.52 -25.12 10.86
C PHE A 149 6.72 -26.62 11.11
N GLY A 150 7.00 -27.01 12.38
CA GLY A 150 7.31 -28.39 12.77
C GLY A 150 6.21 -29.42 12.50
N GLU A 151 4.94 -29.00 12.54
CA GLU A 151 3.76 -29.86 12.30
C GLU A 151 3.28 -29.87 10.85
N ARG A 152 3.87 -29.03 9.97
CA ARG A 152 3.52 -28.93 8.55
C ARG A 152 4.09 -30.08 7.73
N GLY A 153 3.55 -30.28 6.53
CA GLY A 153 4.02 -31.32 5.61
C GLY A 153 5.48 -31.16 5.16
N HIS A 154 6.02 -32.20 4.55
CA HIS A 154 7.43 -32.30 4.16
C HIS A 154 7.86 -31.11 3.23
N LEU A 155 6.99 -30.71 2.31
CA LEU A 155 7.27 -29.63 1.37
C LEU A 155 7.51 -28.29 2.09
N VAL A 156 6.66 -27.96 3.06
CA VAL A 156 6.78 -26.72 3.86
C VAL A 156 8.05 -26.75 4.70
N LYS A 157 8.32 -27.88 5.38
CA LYS A 157 9.56 -28.08 6.16
C LYS A 157 10.82 -27.91 5.32
N ALA A 158 10.81 -28.44 4.08
CA ALA A 158 11.93 -28.29 3.16
C ALA A 158 12.19 -26.82 2.80
N ARG A 159 11.12 -26.04 2.52
CA ARG A 159 11.25 -24.62 2.21
C ARG A 159 11.58 -23.75 3.43
N TYR A 160 11.07 -24.09 4.59
CA TYR A 160 11.41 -23.37 5.82
C TYR A 160 12.89 -23.46 6.18
N LYS A 161 13.59 -24.54 5.80
CA LYS A 161 15.07 -24.65 5.96
C LYS A 161 15.85 -23.55 5.23
N ASP A 162 15.28 -22.94 4.21
CA ASP A 162 15.89 -21.80 3.49
C ASP A 162 15.70 -20.47 4.24
N VAL A 163 14.69 -20.36 5.08
CA VAL A 163 14.29 -19.14 5.81
C VAL A 163 14.84 -19.16 7.25
N ALA A 164 14.74 -20.29 7.94
CA ALA A 164 15.11 -20.44 9.35
C ALA A 164 16.52 -19.90 9.69
N PRO A 165 17.59 -20.19 8.92
CA PRO A 165 18.93 -19.67 9.25
C PRO A 165 19.03 -18.15 9.20
N ILE A 166 18.13 -17.48 8.44
CA ILE A 166 18.08 -16.02 8.38
C ILE A 166 17.36 -15.49 9.61
N LEU A 167 16.21 -16.07 9.96
CA LEU A 167 15.39 -15.67 11.11
C LEU A 167 16.10 -15.91 12.44
N ASP A 168 16.78 -17.06 12.57
CA ASP A 168 17.49 -17.49 13.79
C ASP A 168 18.82 -16.77 13.96
N SER A 169 19.29 -16.03 12.96
CA SER A 169 20.57 -15.35 13.00
C SER A 169 20.58 -14.27 14.10
N ALA A 170 21.54 -14.37 15.01
CA ALA A 170 21.80 -13.33 16.01
C ALA A 170 22.14 -11.96 15.37
N LEU A 171 22.60 -11.97 14.12
CA LEU A 171 22.93 -10.77 13.37
C LEU A 171 21.68 -10.05 12.83
N LEU A 172 20.52 -10.72 12.71
CA LEU A 172 19.34 -10.13 12.10
C LEU A 172 18.90 -8.87 12.83
N VAL A 173 18.70 -8.95 14.14
CA VAL A 173 18.30 -7.80 14.97
C VAL A 173 19.33 -6.68 14.88
N ARG A 174 20.62 -7.02 15.00
CA ARG A 174 21.71 -6.06 14.86
C ARG A 174 21.72 -5.38 13.49
N ASN A 175 21.43 -6.12 12.43
CA ASN A 175 21.32 -5.58 11.07
C ASN A 175 20.18 -4.57 10.96
N LEU A 176 19.00 -4.86 11.55
CA LEU A 176 17.89 -3.93 11.60
C LEU A 176 18.22 -2.67 12.42
N ASP A 177 18.92 -2.83 13.56
CA ASP A 177 19.40 -1.70 14.37
C ASP A 177 20.37 -0.81 13.59
N GLN A 178 21.28 -1.41 12.82
CA GLN A 178 22.21 -0.67 11.97
C GLN A 178 21.50 0.06 10.83
N LEU A 179 20.49 -0.56 10.22
CA LEU A 179 19.67 0.11 9.22
C LEU A 179 18.96 1.31 9.84
N GLU A 180 18.25 1.14 10.95
CA GLU A 180 17.54 2.25 11.59
C GLU A 180 18.48 3.40 12.00
N ALA A 181 19.67 3.09 12.51
CA ALA A 181 20.66 4.09 12.86
C ALA A 181 21.24 4.86 11.65
N ARG A 182 21.06 4.36 10.44
CA ARG A 182 21.58 4.93 9.18
C ARG A 182 20.50 5.48 8.26
N VAL A 183 19.30 5.70 8.78
CA VAL A 183 18.25 6.38 8.01
C VAL A 183 18.82 7.67 7.41
N PRO A 184 18.62 7.92 6.11
CA PRO A 184 19.10 9.14 5.48
C PRO A 184 18.64 10.37 6.25
N HIS A 185 19.60 11.21 6.64
CA HIS A 185 19.38 12.33 7.57
C HIS A 185 18.28 13.33 7.15
N LYS A 186 18.00 13.41 5.83
CA LYS A 186 16.99 14.30 5.27
C LYS A 186 15.80 13.54 4.68
N ALA A 187 15.64 12.26 5.06
CA ALA A 187 14.51 11.49 4.55
C ALA A 187 13.20 12.19 4.93
N HIS A 188 12.44 12.54 3.89
CA HIS A 188 11.17 13.25 4.04
C HIS A 188 10.12 12.35 4.66
N VAL A 189 9.49 12.80 5.75
CA VAL A 189 8.36 12.13 6.41
C VAL A 189 7.08 12.83 5.99
N CYS A 190 6.13 12.06 5.50
CA CYS A 190 4.87 12.56 4.98
C CYS A 190 3.75 11.53 5.15
N LEU A 191 2.55 11.86 4.68
CA LEU A 191 1.51 10.88 4.51
C LEU A 191 1.86 9.96 3.35
N CYS A 192 1.86 8.65 3.58
CA CYS A 192 2.16 7.60 2.60
C CYS A 192 0.94 6.72 2.36
N HIS A 193 0.81 6.18 1.16
CA HIS A 193 -0.22 5.21 0.82
C HIS A 193 0.06 3.82 1.42
N GLY A 194 1.32 3.41 1.43
CA GLY A 194 1.78 2.15 2.00
C GLY A 194 1.61 0.91 1.10
N ALA A 195 0.80 0.98 0.02
CA ALA A 195 0.57 -0.13 -0.93
C ALA A 195 0.18 0.40 -2.32
N ALA A 196 0.82 1.48 -2.80
CA ALA A 196 0.34 2.26 -3.94
C ALA A 196 0.27 1.49 -5.26
N ALA A 197 1.25 0.64 -5.59
CA ALA A 197 1.29 -0.03 -6.89
C ALA A 197 0.16 -1.06 -7.05
N SER A 198 -0.19 -1.79 -5.99
CA SER A 198 -1.28 -2.78 -5.99
C SER A 198 -2.68 -2.13 -6.06
N HIS A 199 -2.77 -0.84 -5.74
CA HIS A 199 -4.04 -0.11 -5.63
C HIS A 199 -4.11 1.10 -6.55
N LEU A 200 -3.26 1.11 -7.59
CA LEU A 200 -3.35 2.08 -8.67
C LEU A 200 -4.47 1.67 -9.63
N ILE A 201 -5.32 2.63 -9.96
CA ILE A 201 -6.33 2.48 -11.02
C ILE A 201 -6.09 3.51 -12.11
N LEU A 202 -6.25 3.06 -13.35
CA LEU A 202 -6.11 3.90 -14.54
C LEU A 202 -7.46 4.08 -15.19
N ARG A 203 -7.78 5.30 -15.59
CA ARG A 203 -8.93 5.57 -16.45
C ARG A 203 -8.61 5.17 -17.90
N SER A 204 -9.55 4.54 -18.57
CA SER A 204 -9.33 3.95 -19.91
C SER A 204 -9.00 5.00 -20.98
N ASP A 205 -9.41 6.22 -20.79
CA ASP A 205 -9.46 7.28 -21.81
C ASP A 205 -8.46 8.41 -21.52
N ASP A 206 -7.89 8.47 -20.32
CA ASP A 206 -6.96 9.52 -19.89
C ASP A 206 -5.78 8.91 -19.16
N ALA A 207 -4.64 9.59 -19.19
CA ALA A 207 -3.48 9.31 -18.33
C ALA A 207 -3.76 9.62 -16.84
N ASP A 208 -5.05 9.72 -16.43
CA ASP A 208 -5.46 9.99 -15.06
C ASP A 208 -5.34 8.70 -14.23
N ALA A 209 -4.34 8.69 -13.37
CA ALA A 209 -4.07 7.60 -12.45
C ALA A 209 -4.54 7.99 -11.06
N ARG A 210 -5.26 7.10 -10.37
CA ARG A 210 -5.70 7.34 -9.00
C ARG A 210 -5.31 6.18 -8.09
N LEU A 211 -5.03 6.51 -6.85
CA LEU A 211 -4.83 5.55 -5.79
C LEU A 211 -6.15 5.28 -5.07
N VAL A 212 -6.37 4.02 -4.76
CA VAL A 212 -7.55 3.54 -4.01
C VAL A 212 -7.09 2.61 -2.90
N ASP A 213 -7.97 2.28 -1.96
CA ASP A 213 -7.68 1.41 -0.83
C ASP A 213 -6.62 1.97 0.14
N TRP A 214 -7.05 2.97 0.89
CA TRP A 214 -6.24 3.69 1.87
C TRP A 214 -6.02 2.94 3.19
N GLY A 215 -6.42 1.67 3.28
CA GLY A 215 -6.31 0.86 4.49
C GLY A 215 -4.88 0.67 5.02
N SER A 216 -3.87 0.89 4.16
CA SER A 216 -2.45 0.86 4.54
C SER A 216 -1.85 2.25 4.77
N ALA A 217 -2.63 3.32 4.58
CA ALA A 217 -2.11 4.67 4.68
C ALA A 217 -1.59 5.00 6.09
N CYS A 218 -0.45 5.64 6.14
CA CYS A 218 0.20 6.00 7.39
C CYS A 218 1.20 7.15 7.19
N VAL A 219 1.65 7.71 8.29
CA VAL A 219 2.80 8.63 8.25
C VAL A 219 4.08 7.82 8.19
N ASP A 220 4.88 8.06 7.17
CA ASP A 220 6.12 7.33 6.93
C ASP A 220 7.10 8.11 6.06
N TYR A 221 8.22 7.49 5.71
CA TYR A 221 9.19 8.05 4.79
C TYR A 221 8.66 7.99 3.35
N ALA A 222 8.64 9.12 2.65
CA ALA A 222 8.28 9.18 1.23
C ALA A 222 9.09 8.16 0.40
N ALA A 223 10.40 8.09 0.63
CA ALA A 223 11.27 7.16 -0.08
C ALA A 223 10.93 5.69 0.18
N TRP A 224 10.33 5.34 1.34
CA TRP A 224 9.85 3.97 1.58
C TRP A 224 8.59 3.66 0.76
N ASP A 225 7.66 4.61 0.66
CA ASP A 225 6.47 4.44 -0.17
C ASP A 225 6.83 4.32 -1.66
N LEU A 226 7.79 5.14 -2.13
CA LEU A 226 8.36 5.03 -3.47
C LEU A 226 9.07 3.69 -3.70
N ALA A 227 9.84 3.19 -2.71
CA ALA A 227 10.48 1.89 -2.78
C ALA A 227 9.45 0.77 -2.94
N ARG A 228 8.36 0.81 -2.17
CA ARG A 228 7.24 -0.13 -2.30
C ARG A 228 6.58 -0.06 -3.66
N ALA A 229 6.33 1.14 -4.16
CA ALA A 229 5.71 1.35 -5.46
C ALA A 229 6.54 0.78 -6.61
N LEU A 230 7.86 0.92 -6.55
CA LEU A 230 8.78 0.40 -7.56
C LEU A 230 9.05 -1.11 -7.44
N HIS A 231 8.78 -1.72 -6.30
CA HIS A 231 9.15 -3.10 -5.99
C HIS A 231 7.95 -4.03 -5.82
N ASP A 232 6.73 -3.53 -6.04
CA ASP A 232 5.51 -4.30 -5.86
C ASP A 232 5.44 -5.43 -6.89
N ASP A 233 5.29 -6.67 -6.41
CA ASP A 233 5.17 -7.92 -7.17
C ASP A 233 6.26 -8.22 -8.21
N CYS A 234 7.27 -7.37 -8.39
CA CYS A 234 8.42 -7.65 -9.24
C CYS A 234 9.49 -8.42 -8.46
N GLU A 235 10.00 -9.51 -9.04
CA GLU A 235 11.13 -10.25 -8.46
C GLU A 235 12.40 -9.39 -8.48
N ASP A 236 12.52 -8.54 -9.50
CA ASP A 236 13.65 -7.63 -9.69
C ASP A 236 13.19 -6.17 -9.65
N LEU A 237 14.04 -5.31 -9.10
CA LEU A 237 13.85 -3.87 -9.20
C LEU A 237 13.94 -3.41 -10.65
N PRO A 238 13.14 -2.42 -11.07
CA PRO A 238 13.34 -1.76 -12.36
C PRO A 238 14.80 -1.31 -12.53
N GLU A 239 15.27 -1.21 -13.76
CA GLU A 239 16.61 -0.71 -14.05
C GLU A 239 16.85 0.67 -13.44
N LEU A 240 18.10 1.04 -13.21
CA LEU A 240 18.45 2.33 -12.62
C LEU A 240 17.91 3.51 -13.43
N ALA A 241 17.86 3.38 -14.76
CA ALA A 241 17.31 4.41 -15.65
C ALA A 241 15.83 4.63 -15.39
N ASP A 242 15.04 3.56 -15.26
CA ASP A 242 13.60 3.63 -15.01
C ASP A 242 13.30 4.19 -13.61
N ARG A 243 14.06 3.77 -12.60
CA ARG A 243 13.96 4.34 -11.25
C ARG A 243 14.24 5.83 -11.22
N ARG A 244 15.23 6.29 -12.01
CA ARG A 244 15.54 7.72 -12.14
C ARG A 244 14.41 8.49 -12.82
N ALA A 245 13.84 7.96 -13.89
CA ALA A 245 12.72 8.56 -14.60
C ALA A 245 11.50 8.69 -13.66
N PHE A 246 11.15 7.62 -12.94
CA PHE A 246 10.07 7.65 -11.94
C PHE A 246 10.30 8.71 -10.85
N VAL A 247 11.49 8.75 -10.26
CA VAL A 247 11.83 9.74 -9.21
C VAL A 247 11.84 11.17 -9.79
N GLN A 248 12.25 11.34 -11.04
CA GLN A 248 12.24 12.64 -11.71
C GLN A 248 10.82 13.15 -11.90
N GLU A 249 9.88 12.31 -12.39
CA GLU A 249 8.47 12.65 -12.54
C GLU A 249 7.82 12.96 -11.18
N TYR A 250 8.10 12.13 -10.16
CA TYR A 250 7.63 12.35 -8.80
C TYR A 250 8.06 13.72 -8.26
N LEU A 251 9.37 14.05 -8.34
CA LEU A 251 9.88 15.34 -7.84
C LEU A 251 9.36 16.53 -8.64
N ALA A 252 9.26 16.40 -9.97
CA ALA A 252 8.70 17.45 -10.82
C ALA A 252 7.26 17.77 -10.42
N THR A 253 6.47 16.73 -10.16
CA THR A 253 5.07 16.88 -9.72
C THR A 253 4.97 17.45 -8.30
N LEU A 254 5.83 16.97 -7.37
CA LEU A 254 5.79 17.39 -5.97
C LEU A 254 6.14 18.86 -5.80
N HIS A 255 7.10 19.38 -6.57
CA HIS A 255 7.61 20.74 -6.45
C HIS A 255 7.09 21.71 -7.52
N ASP A 256 6.34 21.22 -8.52
CA ASP A 256 5.83 21.99 -9.67
C ASP A 256 6.98 22.65 -10.47
N GLU A 257 8.16 22.01 -10.49
CA GLU A 257 9.35 22.47 -11.19
C GLU A 257 10.28 21.31 -11.58
N PRO A 258 11.07 21.43 -12.65
CA PRO A 258 12.04 20.40 -13.01
C PRO A 258 13.07 20.17 -11.89
N PRO A 259 13.26 18.94 -11.40
CA PRO A 259 14.23 18.66 -10.35
C PRO A 259 15.67 18.71 -10.85
N SER A 260 16.58 19.08 -9.97
CA SER A 260 18.01 19.00 -10.25
C SER A 260 18.47 17.54 -10.28
N SER A 261 19.52 17.25 -11.05
CA SER A 261 20.13 15.91 -11.08
C SER A 261 20.63 15.47 -9.69
N THR A 262 21.05 16.43 -8.85
CA THR A 262 21.47 16.17 -7.46
C THR A 262 20.29 15.71 -6.61
N SER A 263 19.14 16.37 -6.71
CA SER A 263 17.92 15.97 -5.98
C SER A 263 17.42 14.60 -6.41
N VAL A 264 17.42 14.33 -7.72
CA VAL A 264 17.04 13.00 -8.26
C VAL A 264 17.97 11.92 -7.73
N ASN A 265 19.28 12.12 -7.79
CA ASN A 265 20.25 11.14 -7.30
C ASN A 265 20.11 10.89 -5.79
N ALA A 266 19.92 11.93 -5.00
CA ALA A 266 19.73 11.81 -3.56
C ALA A 266 18.49 10.94 -3.25
N LEU A 267 17.34 11.23 -3.86
CA LEU A 267 16.12 10.46 -3.61
C LEU A 267 16.22 9.02 -4.16
N VAL A 268 16.88 8.79 -5.30
CA VAL A 268 17.14 7.42 -5.80
C VAL A 268 17.95 6.61 -4.79
N ASN A 269 18.97 7.22 -4.15
CA ASN A 269 19.75 6.56 -3.11
C ASN A 269 18.89 6.26 -1.87
N ASP A 270 18.04 7.19 -1.46
CA ASP A 270 17.10 6.98 -0.35
C ASP A 270 16.12 5.84 -0.67
N VAL A 271 15.55 5.81 -1.87
CA VAL A 271 14.68 4.73 -2.35
C VAL A 271 15.43 3.38 -2.31
N GLN A 272 16.68 3.33 -2.79
CA GLN A 272 17.48 2.12 -2.73
C GLN A 272 17.72 1.64 -1.29
N TYR A 273 18.00 2.57 -0.36
CA TYR A 273 18.12 2.25 1.05
C TYR A 273 16.81 1.65 1.60
N PHE A 274 15.67 2.29 1.35
CA PHE A 274 14.38 1.80 1.85
C PHE A 274 13.89 0.53 1.16
N THR A 275 14.38 0.21 -0.05
CA THR A 275 14.16 -1.09 -0.69
C THR A 275 14.70 -2.25 0.15
N ILE A 276 15.84 -2.05 0.83
CA ILE A 276 16.38 -3.06 1.75
C ILE A 276 15.42 -3.31 2.91
N CYS A 277 14.92 -2.24 3.50
CA CYS A 277 13.95 -2.30 4.61
C CYS A 277 12.64 -2.97 4.18
N ASP A 278 12.15 -2.63 2.99
CA ASP A 278 10.92 -3.22 2.42
C ASP A 278 11.08 -4.72 2.12
N ASN A 279 12.24 -5.13 1.60
CA ASN A 279 12.52 -6.54 1.40
C ASN A 279 12.52 -7.35 2.72
N TYR A 280 13.04 -6.79 3.81
CA TYR A 280 12.92 -7.43 5.13
C TYR A 280 11.46 -7.51 5.57
N LEU A 281 10.71 -6.40 5.51
CA LEU A 281 9.32 -6.35 5.95
C LEU A 281 8.44 -7.34 5.17
N ARG A 282 8.53 -7.35 3.83
CA ARG A 282 7.80 -8.28 2.98
C ARG A 282 8.24 -9.73 3.22
N GLY A 283 9.54 -9.96 3.43
CA GLY A 283 10.04 -11.29 3.77
C GLY A 283 9.40 -11.84 5.04
N PHE A 284 9.28 -11.04 6.08
CA PHE A 284 8.64 -11.43 7.34
C PHE A 284 7.11 -11.62 7.16
N ASP A 285 6.42 -10.72 6.45
CA ASP A 285 4.99 -10.86 6.14
C ASP A 285 4.70 -12.16 5.38
N LEU A 286 5.54 -12.52 4.41
CA LEU A 286 5.42 -13.76 3.66
C LEU A 286 5.59 -15.01 4.56
N VAL A 287 6.45 -14.95 5.58
CA VAL A 287 6.58 -16.03 6.57
C VAL A 287 5.30 -16.17 7.41
N GLU A 288 4.73 -15.05 7.87
CA GLU A 288 3.47 -15.04 8.62
C GLU A 288 2.31 -15.60 7.78
N ARG A 289 2.19 -15.14 6.53
CA ARG A 289 1.18 -15.63 5.59
C ARG A 289 1.36 -17.12 5.28
N ALA A 290 2.60 -17.61 5.15
CA ALA A 290 2.88 -19.02 4.95
C ALA A 290 2.43 -19.85 6.16
N HIS A 291 2.62 -19.35 7.39
CA HIS A 291 2.16 -20.00 8.60
C HIS A 291 0.64 -20.08 8.66
N ALA A 292 -0.06 -19.03 8.26
CA ALA A 292 -1.52 -18.95 8.23
C ALA A 292 -2.16 -19.68 7.03
N ALA A 293 -1.39 -20.05 5.99
CA ALA A 293 -1.91 -20.67 4.78
C ALA A 293 -2.55 -22.04 5.07
N ALA A 294 -3.75 -22.28 4.53
CA ALA A 294 -4.46 -23.54 4.75
C ALA A 294 -3.82 -24.74 4.01
N LYS A 295 -3.22 -24.49 2.83
CA LYS A 295 -2.61 -25.53 1.99
C LYS A 295 -1.09 -25.47 2.06
N ASP A 296 -0.45 -26.63 2.14
CA ASP A 296 1.01 -26.73 2.18
C ASP A 296 1.69 -26.26 0.88
N VAL A 297 1.03 -26.37 -0.27
CA VAL A 297 1.56 -25.88 -1.55
C VAL A 297 1.68 -24.35 -1.51
N ASP A 298 0.63 -23.65 -1.06
CA ASP A 298 0.60 -22.20 -0.93
C ASP A 298 1.63 -21.72 0.10
N ALA A 299 1.70 -22.41 1.25
CA ALA A 299 2.69 -22.12 2.29
C ALA A 299 4.13 -22.27 1.77
N ALA A 300 4.42 -23.32 1.00
CA ALA A 300 5.75 -23.55 0.43
C ALA A 300 6.15 -22.50 -0.60
N ASP A 301 5.22 -22.05 -1.44
CA ASP A 301 5.46 -20.93 -2.40
C ASP A 301 5.78 -19.63 -1.65
N LEU A 302 4.97 -19.29 -0.64
CA LEU A 302 5.18 -18.09 0.19
C LEU A 302 6.55 -18.14 0.90
N LEU A 303 6.98 -19.29 1.44
CA LEU A 303 8.30 -19.45 2.05
C LEU A 303 9.44 -19.30 1.04
N SER A 304 9.26 -19.78 -0.20
CA SER A 304 10.24 -19.58 -1.25
C SER A 304 10.43 -18.10 -1.59
N LYS A 305 9.34 -17.36 -1.71
CA LYS A 305 9.33 -15.91 -1.90
C LYS A 305 9.93 -15.17 -0.70
N ALA A 306 9.61 -15.60 0.52
CA ALA A 306 10.20 -15.05 1.74
C ALA A 306 11.72 -15.20 1.75
N ALA A 307 12.24 -16.41 1.46
CA ALA A 307 13.67 -16.68 1.40
C ALA A 307 14.38 -15.79 0.36
N MET A 308 13.77 -15.59 -0.80
CA MET A 308 14.30 -14.70 -1.83
C MET A 308 14.41 -13.26 -1.32
N ARG A 309 13.32 -12.69 -0.76
CA ARG A 309 13.29 -11.32 -0.25
C ARG A 309 14.32 -11.09 0.87
N LEU A 310 14.37 -12.00 1.84
CA LEU A 310 15.31 -11.90 2.96
C LEU A 310 16.77 -12.02 2.51
N ARG A 311 17.08 -12.86 1.51
CA ARG A 311 18.42 -12.95 0.90
C ARG A 311 18.78 -11.68 0.15
N GLN A 312 17.86 -11.12 -0.63
CA GLN A 312 18.06 -9.84 -1.34
C GLN A 312 18.34 -8.71 -0.34
N ALA A 313 17.55 -8.57 0.72
CA ALA A 313 17.78 -7.58 1.76
C ALA A 313 19.20 -7.71 2.36
N ARG A 314 19.62 -8.92 2.71
CA ARG A 314 20.96 -9.19 3.26
C ARG A 314 22.06 -8.82 2.26
N ALA A 315 21.94 -9.24 1.01
CA ALA A 315 22.96 -8.97 -0.01
C ALA A 315 23.08 -7.46 -0.29
N GLN A 316 21.97 -6.76 -0.44
CA GLN A 316 21.94 -5.32 -0.68
C GLN A 316 22.46 -4.51 0.51
N GLN A 317 22.20 -4.93 1.75
CA GLN A 317 22.71 -4.28 2.94
C GLN A 317 24.24 -4.24 2.97
N TYR A 318 24.93 -5.29 2.56
CA TYR A 318 26.38 -5.32 2.48
C TYR A 318 26.95 -4.32 1.46
N VAL A 319 26.21 -4.00 0.41
CA VAL A 319 26.67 -3.08 -0.66
C VAL A 319 26.39 -1.61 -0.27
N VAL A 320 25.28 -1.33 0.37
CA VAL A 320 24.81 0.05 0.64
C VAL A 320 25.30 0.55 1.99
N VAL A 321 25.48 -0.34 2.96
CA VAL A 321 25.74 0.01 4.38
C VAL A 321 27.22 -0.11 4.75
N TRP A 322 28.04 -0.80 3.95
CA TRP A 322 29.49 -0.99 4.16
C TRP A 322 30.33 -0.40 3.02
#